data_3286233a110e94eaa02d5869e4aa7e1f
#
_entry.id   3286233a110e94eaa02d5869e4aa7e1f
#
_cell.length_a   1.000
_cell.length_b   1.000
_cell.length_c   1.000
_cell.angle_alpha   90.00
_cell.angle_beta   90.00
_cell.angle_gamma   90.00
#
_symmetry.space_group_name_H-M   'P 1'
#
loop_
_entity.id
_entity.type
_entity.pdbx_description
1 polymer ?
#
loop_
_entity_poly.entity_id
_entity_poly.type
_entity_poly.pdbx_seq_one_letter_code
_entity_poly.pdbx_strand_id
1 'polypeptide(L)'
;MADIWLATDERQKPYALRRMHERLRFNLLARRRFVRGAEILSKIGDHARIIGYVEHGKIKGQLYLLMDYVEASNLKQLYTQHDPVLLENVAQILIDMAEGLEHMHENGFMHLDFKPENVLVTRNASVRLVDFDLAEPIPEKPRKASKKNPGTPAYMAPEQLQGEPISHRVDIFSYGVSAYELLTNQKPFPGETPGEILAKQFDRSGFVPPRQYNSDMPANLEKVILRCLERDPERRYPFIGMMVRELQAALYV
;
A
#
# COMPACT_ATOMS: atom_id res chain seq x y z
N MET A 1 7.40 -14.15 -2.29
CA MET A 1 8.51 -14.07 -3.25
C MET A 1 9.87 -14.14 -2.57
N ALA A 2 9.98 -13.74 -1.33
CA ALA A 2 11.24 -13.68 -0.58
C ALA A 2 11.00 -14.03 0.89
N ASP A 3 12.06 -14.46 1.57
CA ASP A 3 12.10 -14.61 3.02
C ASP A 3 12.74 -13.36 3.64
N ILE A 4 12.32 -13.02 4.86
CA ILE A 4 12.89 -11.92 5.64
C ILE A 4 13.61 -12.51 6.85
N TRP A 5 14.86 -12.13 7.02
CA TRP A 5 15.74 -12.55 8.09
C TRP A 5 16.18 -11.35 8.92
N LEU A 6 16.30 -11.54 10.22
CA LEU A 6 17.03 -10.61 11.07
C LEU A 6 18.52 -10.79 10.84
N ALA A 7 19.21 -9.72 10.46
CA ALA A 7 20.67 -9.67 10.32
C ALA A 7 21.23 -8.62 11.27
N THR A 8 22.49 -8.79 11.68
CA THR A 8 23.19 -7.80 12.51
C THR A 8 24.55 -7.49 11.90
N ASP A 9 25.00 -6.23 12.03
CA ASP A 9 26.37 -5.86 11.71
C ASP A 9 27.35 -6.19 12.87
N GLU A 10 28.61 -5.85 12.70
CA GLU A 10 29.65 -6.05 13.72
C GLU A 10 29.38 -5.30 15.03
N ARG A 11 28.58 -4.22 14.98
CA ARG A 11 28.16 -3.41 16.11
C ARG A 11 26.83 -3.87 16.72
N GLN A 12 26.33 -5.04 16.32
CA GLN A 12 25.05 -5.61 16.74
C GLN A 12 23.83 -4.74 16.34
N LYS A 13 23.97 -3.81 15.39
CA LYS A 13 22.81 -3.07 14.86
C LYS A 13 21.95 -4.04 14.02
N PRO A 14 20.64 -4.13 14.31
CA PRO A 14 19.74 -5.03 13.58
C PRO A 14 19.34 -4.43 12.21
N TYR A 15 19.16 -5.32 11.23
CA TYR A 15 18.67 -5.05 9.88
C TYR A 15 17.68 -6.12 9.44
N ALA A 16 16.78 -5.78 8.53
CA ALA A 16 15.91 -6.71 7.84
C ALA A 16 16.54 -7.11 6.50
N LEU A 17 17.01 -8.37 6.41
CA LEU A 17 17.56 -8.94 5.18
C LEU A 17 16.47 -9.70 4.44
N ARG A 18 15.99 -9.13 3.34
CA ARG A 18 15.04 -9.77 2.43
C ARG A 18 15.81 -10.53 1.34
N ARG A 19 15.62 -11.85 1.28
CA ARG A 19 16.28 -12.73 0.30
C ARG A 19 15.27 -13.37 -0.62
N MET A 20 15.50 -13.26 -1.93
CA MET A 20 14.64 -13.89 -2.92
C MET A 20 14.69 -15.40 -2.77
N HIS A 21 13.53 -16.10 -2.81
CA HIS A 21 13.48 -17.56 -2.76
C HIS A 21 14.32 -18.20 -3.87
N GLU A 22 15.08 -19.23 -3.53
CA GLU A 22 15.95 -19.94 -4.48
C GLU A 22 15.17 -20.52 -5.67
N ARG A 23 13.94 -21.02 -5.44
CA ARG A 23 13.03 -21.54 -6.48
C ARG A 23 12.70 -20.50 -7.57
N LEU A 24 12.86 -19.20 -7.30
CA LEU A 24 12.64 -18.12 -8.25
C LEU A 24 13.92 -17.64 -8.95
N ARG A 25 15.07 -18.29 -8.66
CA ARG A 25 16.38 -17.92 -9.22
C ARG A 25 16.39 -17.78 -10.74
N PHE A 26 15.63 -18.60 -11.45
CA PHE A 26 15.53 -18.59 -12.90
C PHE A 26 14.28 -17.89 -13.44
N ASN A 27 13.40 -17.38 -12.57
CA ASN A 27 12.23 -16.62 -12.98
C ASN A 27 12.62 -15.16 -13.27
N LEU A 28 12.83 -14.85 -14.56
CA LEU A 28 13.28 -13.52 -15.00
C LEU A 28 12.32 -12.39 -14.58
N LEU A 29 11.01 -12.64 -14.60
CA LEU A 29 10.03 -11.63 -14.21
C LEU A 29 10.09 -11.32 -12.71
N ALA A 30 10.13 -12.35 -11.86
CA ALA A 30 10.27 -12.19 -10.42
C ALA A 30 11.59 -11.46 -10.06
N ARG A 31 12.69 -11.81 -10.74
CA ARG A 31 13.99 -11.14 -10.56
C ARG A 31 13.94 -9.66 -10.93
N ARG A 32 13.34 -9.34 -12.08
CA ARG A 32 13.21 -7.95 -12.52
C ARG A 32 12.39 -7.12 -11.53
N ARG A 33 11.29 -7.68 -11.00
CA ARG A 33 10.47 -7.02 -9.99
C ARG A 33 11.23 -6.78 -8.70
N PHE A 34 11.92 -7.80 -8.19
CA PHE A 34 12.72 -7.69 -6.96
C PHE A 34 13.79 -6.59 -7.08
N VAL A 35 14.57 -6.60 -8.18
CA VAL A 35 15.62 -5.59 -8.42
C VAL A 35 15.01 -4.20 -8.59
N ARG A 36 13.93 -4.07 -9.38
CA ARG A 36 13.25 -2.80 -9.59
C ARG A 36 12.70 -2.23 -8.27
N GLY A 37 12.07 -3.08 -7.44
CA GLY A 37 11.57 -2.65 -6.14
C GLY A 37 12.68 -2.13 -5.22
N ALA A 38 13.84 -2.81 -5.19
CA ALA A 38 15.01 -2.36 -4.44
C ALA A 38 15.60 -1.05 -4.99
N GLU A 39 15.67 -0.90 -6.32
CA GLU A 39 16.13 0.33 -6.99
C GLU A 39 15.18 1.51 -6.74
N ILE A 40 13.85 1.26 -6.74
CA ILE A 40 12.85 2.30 -6.43
C ILE A 40 13.00 2.73 -4.98
N LEU A 41 13.09 1.78 -4.04
CA LEU A 41 13.29 2.10 -2.63
C LEU A 41 14.56 2.93 -2.41
N SER A 42 15.66 2.61 -3.10
CA SER A 42 16.90 3.41 -3.04
C SER A 42 16.76 4.83 -3.58
N LYS A 43 15.82 5.07 -4.50
CA LYS A 43 15.59 6.37 -5.16
C LYS A 43 14.57 7.25 -4.43
N ILE A 44 13.60 6.64 -3.74
CA ILE A 44 12.59 7.38 -2.98
C ILE A 44 13.25 8.22 -1.87
N GLY A 45 14.41 7.75 -1.36
CA GLY A 45 15.13 8.42 -0.28
C GLY A 45 14.53 8.15 1.09
N ASP A 46 15.18 8.70 2.11
CA ASP A 46 14.77 8.51 3.50
C ASP A 46 13.51 9.31 3.82
N HIS A 47 12.52 8.64 4.35
CA HIS A 47 11.29 9.27 4.82
C HIS A 47 10.73 8.52 6.03
N ALA A 48 10.15 9.28 6.98
CA ALA A 48 9.62 8.72 8.23
C ALA A 48 8.51 7.67 8.03
N ARG A 49 7.84 7.61 6.87
CA ARG A 49 6.75 6.67 6.56
C ARG A 49 7.16 5.58 5.56
N ILE A 50 8.43 5.52 5.17
CA ILE A 50 8.98 4.50 4.26
C ILE A 50 10.00 3.68 5.03
N ILE A 51 10.11 2.38 4.75
CA ILE A 51 11.18 1.54 5.30
C ILE A 51 12.54 2.04 4.81
N GLY A 52 13.51 2.20 5.72
CA GLY A 52 14.85 2.65 5.37
C GLY A 52 15.57 1.67 4.45
N TYR A 53 16.11 2.17 3.35
CA TYR A 53 16.98 1.44 2.44
C TYR A 53 18.42 1.43 2.96
N VAL A 54 19.09 0.27 2.89
CA VAL A 54 20.52 0.17 3.21
C VAL A 54 21.32 -0.18 1.96
N GLU A 55 21.08 -1.35 1.40
CA GLU A 55 21.73 -1.80 0.18
C GLU A 55 20.94 -2.93 -0.49
N HIS A 56 21.24 -3.22 -1.74
CA HIS A 56 20.77 -4.42 -2.41
C HIS A 56 21.85 -4.99 -3.33
N GLY A 57 21.73 -6.27 -3.65
CA GLY A 57 22.74 -6.91 -4.47
C GLY A 57 22.50 -8.38 -4.69
N LYS A 58 23.60 -9.10 -4.85
CA LYS A 58 23.59 -10.53 -5.13
C LYS A 58 24.70 -11.23 -4.34
N ILE A 59 24.36 -12.21 -3.51
CA ILE A 59 25.31 -13.05 -2.78
C ILE A 59 25.13 -14.51 -3.23
N LYS A 60 26.18 -15.14 -3.69
CA LYS A 60 26.18 -16.55 -4.20
C LYS A 60 25.07 -16.81 -5.23
N GLY A 61 24.80 -15.83 -6.09
CA GLY A 61 23.78 -15.92 -7.13
C GLY A 61 22.36 -15.57 -6.69
N GLN A 62 22.08 -15.35 -5.40
CA GLN A 62 20.79 -15.01 -4.84
C GLN A 62 20.67 -13.51 -4.63
N LEU A 63 19.55 -12.93 -5.07
CA LEU A 63 19.25 -11.51 -4.85
C LEU A 63 18.87 -11.24 -3.41
N TYR A 64 19.31 -10.11 -2.87
CA TYR A 64 18.95 -9.62 -1.54
C TYR A 64 18.68 -8.12 -1.56
N LEU A 65 17.93 -7.68 -0.55
CA LEU A 65 17.69 -6.29 -0.19
C LEU A 65 17.86 -6.20 1.34
N LEU A 66 18.74 -5.31 1.78
CA LEU A 66 18.97 -4.98 3.18
C LEU A 66 18.25 -3.66 3.49
N MET A 67 17.47 -3.67 4.55
CA MET A 67 16.64 -2.55 4.99
C MET A 67 16.83 -2.34 6.49
N ASP A 68 16.43 -1.18 6.98
CA ASP A 68 16.33 -0.98 8.43
C ASP A 68 15.39 -2.02 9.05
N TYR A 69 15.79 -2.52 10.21
CA TYR A 69 14.92 -3.35 11.02
C TYR A 69 13.94 -2.49 11.81
N VAL A 70 12.67 -2.82 11.70
CA VAL A 70 11.60 -2.17 12.46
C VAL A 70 10.82 -3.25 13.20
N GLU A 71 10.79 -3.16 14.53
CA GLU A 71 9.94 -4.04 15.34
C GLU A 71 8.48 -3.57 15.23
N ALA A 72 7.72 -4.26 14.38
CA ALA A 72 6.37 -3.86 14.01
C ALA A 72 5.53 -5.06 13.59
N SER A 73 4.22 -4.92 13.72
CA SER A 73 3.23 -5.79 13.06
C SER A 73 2.71 -5.12 11.80
N ASN A 74 2.24 -5.91 10.82
CA ASN A 74 1.54 -5.28 9.71
C ASN A 74 0.10 -4.91 10.12
N LEU A 75 -0.45 -3.92 9.42
CA LEU A 75 -1.76 -3.36 9.73
C LEU A 75 -2.89 -4.42 9.68
N LYS A 76 -2.77 -5.43 8.78
CA LYS A 76 -3.72 -6.55 8.71
C LYS A 76 -3.77 -7.35 9.99
N GLN A 77 -2.61 -7.66 10.57
CA GLN A 77 -2.50 -8.37 11.84
C GLN A 77 -3.14 -7.56 12.97
N LEU A 78 -2.82 -6.26 13.06
CA LEU A 78 -3.31 -5.39 14.13
C LEU A 78 -4.84 -5.29 14.14
N TYR A 79 -5.48 -5.05 13.01
CA TYR A 79 -6.94 -4.94 13.01
C TYR A 79 -7.64 -6.29 13.19
N THR A 80 -7.05 -7.40 12.69
CA THR A 80 -7.60 -8.74 12.92
C THR A 80 -7.52 -9.15 14.38
N GLN A 81 -6.48 -8.69 15.09
CA GLN A 81 -6.27 -8.96 16.51
C GLN A 81 -6.94 -7.93 17.44
N HIS A 82 -7.56 -6.88 16.90
CA HIS A 82 -8.11 -5.75 17.65
C HIS A 82 -7.06 -5.11 18.57
N ASP A 83 -5.82 -4.95 18.05
CA ASP A 83 -4.69 -4.44 18.83
C ASP A 83 -4.97 -3.01 19.31
N PRO A 84 -4.76 -2.70 20.62
CA PRO A 84 -5.00 -1.37 21.19
C PRO A 84 -4.26 -0.24 20.48
N VAL A 85 -3.04 -0.49 19.99
CA VAL A 85 -2.25 0.50 19.24
C VAL A 85 -3.05 1.08 18.07
N LEU A 86 -3.81 0.22 17.37
CA LEU A 86 -4.63 0.66 16.27
C LEU A 86 -5.84 1.47 16.75
N LEU A 87 -6.56 0.99 17.77
CA LEU A 87 -7.76 1.65 18.27
C LEU A 87 -7.48 3.07 18.80
N GLU A 88 -6.37 3.24 19.47
CA GLU A 88 -5.95 4.51 20.07
C GLU A 88 -5.36 5.50 19.05
N ASN A 89 -4.85 5.02 17.91
CA ASN A 89 -4.05 5.83 16.98
C ASN A 89 -4.56 5.77 15.52
N VAL A 90 -5.78 5.30 15.28
CA VAL A 90 -6.29 5.07 13.92
C VAL A 90 -6.23 6.32 13.04
N ALA A 91 -6.53 7.49 13.60
CA ALA A 91 -6.47 8.77 12.89
C ALA A 91 -5.05 9.07 12.37
N GLN A 92 -4.05 8.97 13.25
CA GLN A 92 -2.66 9.21 12.88
C GLN A 92 -2.15 8.16 11.88
N ILE A 93 -2.51 6.89 12.07
CA ILE A 93 -2.12 5.80 11.16
C ILE A 93 -2.67 6.05 9.75
N LEU A 94 -3.94 6.48 9.62
CA LEU A 94 -4.53 6.83 8.32
C LEU A 94 -3.77 7.97 7.63
N ILE A 95 -3.40 9.02 8.38
CA ILE A 95 -2.62 10.14 7.84
C ILE A 95 -1.22 9.66 7.42
N ASP A 96 -0.53 8.93 8.28
CA ASP A 96 0.81 8.41 8.02
C ASP A 96 0.87 7.51 6.78
N MET A 97 -0.14 6.67 6.58
CA MET A 97 -0.30 5.85 5.37
C MET A 97 -0.41 6.70 4.10
N ALA A 98 -1.17 7.78 4.17
CA ALA A 98 -1.36 8.70 3.05
C ALA A 98 -0.08 9.51 2.78
N GLU A 99 0.60 10.01 3.81
CA GLU A 99 1.89 10.72 3.70
C GLU A 99 2.98 9.82 3.08
N GLY A 100 3.01 8.54 3.42
CA GLY A 100 3.93 7.59 2.81
C GLY A 100 3.71 7.43 1.30
N LEU A 101 2.45 7.33 0.86
CA LEU A 101 2.11 7.31 -0.56
C LEU A 101 2.37 8.66 -1.25
N GLU A 102 2.10 9.79 -0.57
CA GLU A 102 2.42 11.12 -1.08
C GLU A 102 3.90 11.25 -1.38
N HIS A 103 4.77 10.88 -0.44
CA HIS A 103 6.21 10.88 -0.63
C HIS A 103 6.65 10.02 -1.83
N MET A 104 6.05 8.84 -2.03
CA MET A 104 6.32 8.03 -3.22
C MET A 104 5.95 8.75 -4.52
N HIS A 105 4.75 9.37 -4.56
CA HIS A 105 4.26 10.07 -5.75
C HIS A 105 5.10 11.32 -6.05
N GLU A 106 5.51 12.08 -5.05
CA GLU A 106 6.41 13.22 -5.20
C GLU A 106 7.77 12.85 -5.77
N ASN A 107 8.25 11.63 -5.44
CA ASN A 107 9.46 11.06 -6.02
C ASN A 107 9.23 10.37 -7.38
N GLY A 108 8.04 10.47 -7.95
CA GLY A 108 7.71 9.97 -9.28
C GLY A 108 7.38 8.48 -9.36
N PHE A 109 6.98 7.83 -8.27
CA PHE A 109 6.68 6.40 -8.24
C PHE A 109 5.28 6.10 -7.74
N MET A 110 4.64 5.05 -8.31
CA MET A 110 3.41 4.41 -7.82
C MET A 110 3.77 3.14 -7.06
N HIS A 111 2.99 2.83 -6.02
CA HIS A 111 3.18 1.60 -5.23
C HIS A 111 2.61 0.36 -5.93
N LEU A 112 1.40 0.46 -6.47
CA LEU A 112 0.66 -0.57 -7.24
C LEU A 112 0.26 -1.86 -6.48
N ASP A 113 0.65 -2.02 -5.22
CA ASP A 113 0.21 -3.11 -4.32
C ASP A 113 0.01 -2.58 -2.90
N PHE A 114 -0.55 -1.35 -2.78
CA PHE A 114 -0.84 -0.78 -1.48
C PHE A 114 -2.00 -1.54 -0.83
N LYS A 115 -1.75 -2.05 0.38
CA LYS A 115 -2.69 -2.84 1.18
C LYS A 115 -2.22 -2.94 2.63
N PRO A 116 -3.08 -3.32 3.58
CA PRO A 116 -2.74 -3.42 5.00
C PRO A 116 -1.54 -4.32 5.31
N GLU A 117 -1.32 -5.38 4.53
CA GLU A 117 -0.16 -6.28 4.71
C GLU A 117 1.18 -5.59 4.43
N ASN A 118 1.18 -4.52 3.59
CA ASN A 118 2.37 -3.75 3.21
C ASN A 118 2.54 -2.46 4.03
N VAL A 119 1.81 -2.32 5.12
CA VAL A 119 1.90 -1.22 6.09
C VAL A 119 2.33 -1.80 7.43
N LEU A 120 3.55 -1.50 7.86
CA LEU A 120 4.04 -1.85 9.19
C LEU A 120 3.69 -0.75 10.19
N VAL A 121 3.28 -1.13 11.39
CA VAL A 121 2.96 -0.23 12.48
C VAL A 121 3.70 -0.68 13.74
N THR A 122 4.48 0.21 14.30
CA THR A 122 5.25 -0.04 15.53
C THR A 122 4.39 0.13 16.78
N ARG A 123 4.90 -0.26 17.95
CA ARG A 123 4.21 -0.09 19.24
C ARG A 123 3.92 1.38 19.61
N ASN A 124 4.68 2.32 19.07
CA ASN A 124 4.42 3.77 19.23
C ASN A 124 3.63 4.35 18.04
N ALA A 125 2.87 3.52 17.33
CA ALA A 125 2.01 3.86 16.20
C ALA A 125 2.71 4.48 14.97
N SER A 126 4.05 4.40 14.86
CA SER A 126 4.76 4.88 13.67
C SER A 126 4.53 3.92 12.50
N VAL A 127 4.20 4.48 11.35
CA VAL A 127 3.94 3.72 10.10
C VAL A 127 5.21 3.61 9.26
N ARG A 128 5.38 2.45 8.58
CA ARG A 128 6.37 2.26 7.51
C ARG A 128 5.74 1.49 6.36
N LEU A 129 5.77 2.06 5.15
CA LEU A 129 5.41 1.35 3.94
C LEU A 129 6.54 0.41 3.51
N VAL A 130 6.18 -0.78 3.06
CA VAL A 130 7.10 -1.84 2.66
C VAL A 130 6.64 -2.53 1.37
N ASP A 131 7.49 -3.36 0.79
CA ASP A 131 7.24 -4.20 -0.39
C ASP A 131 6.96 -3.43 -1.69
N PHE A 132 8.03 -2.91 -2.29
CA PHE A 132 8.01 -2.13 -3.54
C PHE A 132 8.19 -2.98 -4.82
N ASP A 133 8.03 -4.31 -4.75
CA ASP A 133 8.27 -5.22 -5.88
C ASP A 133 7.39 -4.91 -7.10
N LEU A 134 6.20 -4.36 -6.88
CA LEU A 134 5.28 -3.96 -7.93
C LEU A 134 5.35 -2.47 -8.27
N ALA A 135 6.07 -1.69 -7.47
CA ALA A 135 6.20 -0.25 -7.70
C ALA A 135 6.77 0.05 -9.10
N GLU A 136 6.30 1.13 -9.69
CA GLU A 136 6.69 1.58 -11.04
C GLU A 136 6.73 3.11 -11.11
N PRO A 137 7.54 3.69 -12.03
CA PRO A 137 7.49 5.12 -12.28
C PRO A 137 6.09 5.59 -12.69
N ILE A 138 5.69 6.78 -12.23
CA ILE A 138 4.46 7.45 -12.69
C ILE A 138 4.65 7.76 -14.18
N PRO A 139 3.76 7.26 -15.06
CA PRO A 139 3.87 7.53 -16.49
C PRO A 139 3.46 8.97 -16.81
N GLU A 140 4.14 9.63 -17.73
CA GLU A 140 3.77 10.97 -18.23
C GLU A 140 2.33 11.01 -18.79
N LYS A 141 1.88 9.91 -19.37
CA LYS A 141 0.50 9.72 -19.84
C LYS A 141 -0.01 8.37 -19.35
N PRO A 142 -1.30 8.24 -19.02
CA PRO A 142 -1.86 6.96 -18.60
C PRO A 142 -1.50 5.84 -19.59
N ARG A 143 -0.94 4.74 -19.08
CA ARG A 143 -0.52 3.59 -19.87
C ARG A 143 -1.30 2.35 -19.47
N LYS A 144 -1.53 1.44 -20.42
CA LYS A 144 -2.23 0.19 -20.13
C LYS A 144 -1.52 -0.61 -19.04
N ALA A 145 -2.29 -1.01 -18.03
CA ALA A 145 -1.83 -1.97 -17.04
C ALA A 145 -1.42 -3.28 -17.72
N SER A 146 -0.45 -3.99 -17.15
CA SER A 146 -0.10 -5.32 -17.64
C SER A 146 -1.31 -6.25 -17.49
N LYS A 147 -1.67 -7.00 -18.56
CA LYS A 147 -2.73 -8.03 -18.50
C LYS A 147 -2.49 -9.10 -17.43
N LYS A 148 -1.25 -9.24 -16.96
CA LYS A 148 -0.86 -10.08 -15.82
C LYS A 148 -0.54 -9.18 -14.62
N ASN A 149 -1.50 -8.36 -14.19
CA ASN A 149 -1.31 -7.54 -13.01
C ASN A 149 -1.19 -8.48 -11.78
N PRO A 150 -0.03 -8.52 -11.13
CA PRO A 150 0.25 -9.50 -10.07
C PRO A 150 -0.17 -9.05 -8.67
N GLY A 151 -0.77 -7.87 -8.53
CA GLY A 151 -1.19 -7.32 -7.25
C GLY A 151 -2.37 -8.10 -6.64
N THR A 152 -2.87 -7.64 -5.52
CA THR A 152 -3.97 -8.24 -4.77
C THR A 152 -5.32 -7.69 -5.26
N PRO A 153 -6.14 -8.47 -6.02
CA PRO A 153 -7.34 -7.96 -6.69
C PRO A 153 -8.30 -7.19 -5.80
N ALA A 154 -8.41 -7.56 -4.53
CA ALA A 154 -9.31 -6.91 -3.57
C ALA A 154 -9.02 -5.42 -3.34
N TYR A 155 -7.79 -4.95 -3.61
CA TYR A 155 -7.37 -3.55 -3.44
C TYR A 155 -7.14 -2.84 -4.77
N MET A 156 -7.25 -3.55 -5.90
CA MET A 156 -7.03 -2.97 -7.22
C MET A 156 -8.16 -2.06 -7.65
N ALA A 157 -7.79 -0.97 -8.29
CA ALA A 157 -8.74 -0.07 -8.94
C ALA A 157 -9.40 -0.75 -10.17
N PRO A 158 -10.64 -0.33 -10.55
CA PRO A 158 -11.36 -0.91 -11.68
C PRO A 158 -10.54 -0.92 -12.96
N GLU A 159 -9.85 0.18 -13.29
CA GLU A 159 -9.00 0.31 -14.47
C GLU A 159 -7.81 -0.67 -14.46
N GLN A 160 -7.29 -1.03 -13.26
CA GLN A 160 -6.25 -2.07 -13.15
C GLN A 160 -6.81 -3.46 -13.47
N LEU A 161 -7.99 -3.79 -12.93
CA LEU A 161 -8.65 -5.07 -13.16
C LEU A 161 -9.08 -5.25 -14.63
N GLN A 162 -9.46 -4.16 -15.31
CA GLN A 162 -9.84 -4.15 -16.73
C GLN A 162 -8.62 -4.14 -17.67
N GLY A 163 -7.41 -3.87 -17.15
CA GLY A 163 -6.21 -3.68 -17.99
C GLY A 163 -6.26 -2.39 -18.82
N GLU A 164 -6.98 -1.39 -18.35
CA GLU A 164 -7.08 -0.05 -18.92
C GLU A 164 -5.84 0.81 -18.60
N PRO A 165 -5.71 1.99 -19.20
CA PRO A 165 -4.65 2.93 -18.84
C PRO A 165 -4.72 3.35 -17.38
N ILE A 166 -3.60 3.24 -16.66
CA ILE A 166 -3.49 3.57 -15.23
C ILE A 166 -2.64 4.83 -15.00
N SER A 167 -2.90 5.51 -13.91
CA SER A 167 -2.12 6.62 -13.36
C SER A 167 -1.88 6.40 -11.86
N HIS A 168 -1.19 7.32 -11.19
CA HIS A 168 -1.00 7.31 -9.75
C HIS A 168 -2.30 7.25 -8.92
N ARG A 169 -3.45 7.58 -9.53
CA ARG A 169 -4.76 7.51 -8.86
C ARG A 169 -5.23 6.09 -8.50
N VAL A 170 -4.54 5.05 -9.00
CA VAL A 170 -4.79 3.68 -8.57
C VAL A 170 -4.37 3.45 -7.11
N ASP A 171 -3.29 4.10 -6.65
CA ASP A 171 -2.87 4.02 -5.25
C ASP A 171 -3.85 4.75 -4.32
N ILE A 172 -4.47 5.85 -4.79
CA ILE A 172 -5.55 6.54 -4.06
C ILE A 172 -6.76 5.61 -3.87
N PHE A 173 -7.12 4.84 -4.89
CA PHE A 173 -8.18 3.84 -4.77
C PHE A 173 -7.80 2.73 -3.77
N SER A 174 -6.59 2.19 -3.88
CA SER A 174 -6.09 1.15 -2.96
C SER A 174 -6.01 1.65 -1.51
N TYR A 175 -5.65 2.93 -1.30
CA TYR A 175 -5.74 3.59 0.00
C TYR A 175 -7.19 3.62 0.50
N GLY A 176 -8.14 4.02 -0.34
CA GLY A 176 -9.56 4.05 0.01
C GLY A 176 -10.10 2.68 0.44
N VAL A 177 -9.71 1.61 -0.27
CA VAL A 177 -10.07 0.23 0.09
C VAL A 177 -9.46 -0.15 1.44
N SER A 178 -8.18 0.17 1.66
CA SER A 178 -7.46 -0.16 2.89
C SER A 178 -8.04 0.60 4.10
N ALA A 179 -8.34 1.90 3.94
CA ALA A 179 -8.96 2.72 4.98
C ALA A 179 -10.38 2.25 5.31
N TYR A 180 -11.18 1.91 4.29
CA TYR A 180 -12.51 1.33 4.50
C TYR A 180 -12.42 0.03 5.30
N GLU A 181 -11.56 -0.92 4.89
CA GLU A 181 -11.38 -2.20 5.58
C GLU A 181 -10.91 -2.01 7.02
N LEU A 182 -9.96 -1.11 7.25
CA LEU A 182 -9.45 -0.78 8.59
C LEU A 182 -10.54 -0.28 9.53
N LEU A 183 -11.41 0.61 9.05
CA LEU A 183 -12.43 1.28 9.86
C LEU A 183 -13.73 0.49 10.04
N THR A 184 -13.97 -0.51 9.19
CA THR A 184 -15.22 -1.29 9.18
C THR A 184 -15.01 -2.79 9.42
N ASN A 185 -13.78 -3.27 9.33
CA ASN A 185 -13.43 -4.69 9.28
C ASN A 185 -14.15 -5.44 8.13
N GLN A 186 -14.58 -4.71 7.09
CA GLN A 186 -15.23 -5.24 5.90
C GLN A 186 -14.54 -4.75 4.64
N LYS A 187 -14.58 -5.51 3.55
CA LYS A 187 -14.13 -5.02 2.25
C LYS A 187 -15.25 -4.28 1.52
N PRO A 188 -14.97 -3.13 0.89
CA PRO A 188 -16.02 -2.39 0.17
C PRO A 188 -16.56 -3.15 -1.04
N PHE A 189 -15.75 -4.01 -1.65
CA PHE A 189 -16.08 -4.81 -2.84
C PHE A 189 -15.64 -6.26 -2.63
N PRO A 190 -16.36 -7.06 -1.80
CA PRO A 190 -15.99 -8.44 -1.55
C PRO A 190 -16.23 -9.33 -2.78
N GLY A 191 -15.32 -10.29 -3.04
CA GLY A 191 -15.40 -11.27 -4.12
C GLY A 191 -14.26 -12.26 -4.07
N GLU A 192 -14.47 -13.46 -4.60
CA GLU A 192 -13.48 -14.54 -4.65
C GLU A 192 -12.60 -14.43 -5.90
N THR A 193 -13.12 -13.82 -6.95
CA THR A 193 -12.43 -13.66 -8.24
C THR A 193 -12.28 -12.19 -8.62
N PRO A 194 -11.26 -11.83 -9.43
CA PRO A 194 -11.12 -10.47 -9.95
C PRO A 194 -12.39 -9.98 -10.70
N GLY A 195 -13.08 -10.88 -11.39
CA GLY A 195 -14.32 -10.57 -12.11
C GLY A 195 -15.48 -10.22 -11.20
N GLU A 196 -15.65 -10.93 -10.08
CA GLU A 196 -16.68 -10.62 -9.07
C GLU A 196 -16.40 -9.29 -8.38
N ILE A 197 -15.13 -9.03 -8.01
CA ILE A 197 -14.71 -7.78 -7.41
C ILE A 197 -15.00 -6.63 -8.37
N LEU A 198 -14.60 -6.75 -9.63
CA LEU A 198 -14.86 -5.78 -10.67
C LEU A 198 -16.36 -5.52 -10.86
N ALA A 199 -17.18 -6.58 -10.92
CA ALA A 199 -18.63 -6.45 -11.03
C ALA A 199 -19.22 -5.62 -9.88
N LYS A 200 -18.76 -5.83 -8.62
CA LYS A 200 -19.22 -5.06 -7.46
C LYS A 200 -18.71 -3.62 -7.46
N GLN A 201 -17.53 -3.35 -8.03
CA GLN A 201 -17.04 -1.98 -8.22
C GLN A 201 -17.92 -1.19 -9.22
N PHE A 202 -18.56 -1.88 -10.16
CA PHE A 202 -19.48 -1.29 -11.15
C PHE A 202 -20.92 -1.25 -10.66
N ASP A 203 -21.42 -2.36 -10.15
CA ASP A 203 -22.75 -2.46 -9.53
C ASP A 203 -22.62 -2.15 -8.03
N ARG A 204 -22.96 -0.94 -7.67
CA ARG A 204 -22.92 -0.46 -6.28
C ARG A 204 -24.21 -0.70 -5.51
N SER A 205 -25.15 -1.47 -6.02
CA SER A 205 -26.43 -1.75 -5.37
C SER A 205 -26.26 -2.40 -3.97
N GLY A 206 -25.17 -3.16 -3.79
CA GLY A 206 -24.81 -3.78 -2.49
C GLY A 206 -23.67 -3.05 -1.75
N PHE A 207 -23.26 -1.87 -2.19
CA PHE A 207 -22.22 -1.11 -1.50
C PHE A 207 -22.78 -0.47 -0.23
N VAL A 208 -22.12 -0.74 0.90
CA VAL A 208 -22.51 -0.19 2.20
C VAL A 208 -21.56 0.97 2.54
N PRO A 209 -22.06 2.20 2.77
CA PRO A 209 -21.21 3.30 3.23
C PRO A 209 -20.55 2.97 4.58
N PRO A 210 -19.28 3.37 4.82
CA PRO A 210 -18.53 2.94 6.01
C PRO A 210 -19.20 3.35 7.34
N ARG A 211 -19.92 4.46 7.41
CA ARG A 211 -20.63 4.88 8.62
C ARG A 211 -21.83 3.99 8.98
N GLN A 212 -22.30 3.14 8.10
CA GLN A 212 -23.30 2.13 8.45
C GLN A 212 -22.71 0.99 9.30
N TYR A 213 -21.40 0.73 9.18
CA TYR A 213 -20.68 -0.20 10.05
C TYR A 213 -20.07 0.47 11.27
N ASN A 214 -19.65 1.74 11.14
CA ASN A 214 -18.99 2.52 12.18
C ASN A 214 -19.62 3.91 12.28
N SER A 215 -20.69 4.05 13.08
CA SER A 215 -21.44 5.29 13.25
C SER A 215 -20.61 6.44 13.85
N ASP A 216 -19.55 6.10 14.61
CA ASP A 216 -18.70 7.08 15.29
C ASP A 216 -17.70 7.74 14.34
N MET A 217 -17.56 7.20 13.12
CA MET A 217 -16.72 7.79 12.08
C MET A 217 -17.19 9.21 11.73
N PRO A 218 -16.29 10.22 11.71
CA PRO A 218 -16.62 11.56 11.22
C PRO A 218 -17.19 11.54 9.80
N ALA A 219 -18.25 12.30 9.55
CA ALA A 219 -18.87 12.35 8.21
C ALA A 219 -17.90 12.87 7.13
N ASN A 220 -16.97 13.75 7.49
CA ASN A 220 -15.96 14.23 6.55
C ASN A 220 -14.93 13.15 6.21
N LEU A 221 -14.56 12.28 7.15
CA LEU A 221 -13.69 11.13 6.87
C LEU A 221 -14.37 10.14 5.90
N GLU A 222 -15.66 9.86 6.10
CA GLU A 222 -16.44 9.05 5.15
C GLU A 222 -16.39 9.64 3.74
N LYS A 223 -16.58 10.96 3.57
CA LYS A 223 -16.51 11.63 2.26
C LYS A 223 -15.14 11.43 1.60
N VAL A 224 -14.05 11.55 2.37
CA VAL A 224 -12.68 11.30 1.84
C VAL A 224 -12.56 9.88 1.33
N ILE A 225 -12.98 8.88 2.12
CA ILE A 225 -12.92 7.47 1.73
C ILE A 225 -13.77 7.20 0.49
N LEU A 226 -15.01 7.69 0.46
CA LEU A 226 -15.91 7.49 -0.68
C LEU A 226 -15.35 8.10 -1.96
N ARG A 227 -14.71 9.27 -1.87
CA ARG A 227 -14.04 9.91 -3.02
C ARG A 227 -12.85 9.10 -3.52
N CYS A 228 -12.05 8.50 -2.62
CA CYS A 228 -10.99 7.57 -3.02
C CYS A 228 -11.53 6.36 -3.79
N LEU A 229 -12.72 5.87 -3.39
CA LEU A 229 -13.38 4.70 -3.98
C LEU A 229 -14.18 5.02 -5.24
N GLU A 230 -14.12 6.22 -5.80
CA GLU A 230 -14.80 6.54 -7.06
C GLU A 230 -14.32 5.62 -8.19
N ARG A 231 -15.27 5.13 -9.00
CA ARG A 231 -14.98 4.25 -10.13
C ARG A 231 -14.14 4.96 -11.18
N ASP A 232 -14.58 6.17 -11.52
CA ASP A 232 -13.89 7.05 -12.48
C ASP A 232 -12.66 7.66 -11.80
N PRO A 233 -11.43 7.40 -12.29
CA PRO A 233 -10.22 7.99 -11.72
C PRO A 233 -10.24 9.53 -11.70
N GLU A 234 -10.95 10.18 -12.65
CA GLU A 234 -11.03 11.64 -12.73
C GLU A 234 -11.89 12.24 -11.61
N ARG A 235 -12.76 11.45 -10.98
CA ARG A 235 -13.55 11.85 -9.81
C ARG A 235 -12.83 11.69 -8.49
N ARG A 236 -11.75 10.89 -8.45
CA ARG A 236 -10.88 10.78 -7.29
C ARG A 236 -10.11 12.08 -7.07
N TYR A 237 -9.19 12.08 -6.14
CA TYR A 237 -8.25 13.19 -5.96
C TYR A 237 -7.30 13.28 -7.15
N PRO A 238 -7.04 14.51 -7.69
CA PRO A 238 -6.11 14.69 -8.80
C PRO A 238 -4.66 14.34 -8.40
N PHE A 239 -4.31 14.53 -7.13
CA PHE A 239 -3.04 14.11 -6.52
C PHE A 239 -3.24 13.85 -5.02
N ILE A 240 -2.38 13.02 -4.45
CA ILE A 240 -2.55 12.49 -3.09
C ILE A 240 -2.45 13.57 -2.01
N GLY A 241 -1.65 14.62 -2.21
CA GLY A 241 -1.53 15.73 -1.25
C GLY A 241 -2.83 16.49 -1.00
N MET A 242 -3.76 16.52 -1.96
CA MET A 242 -5.11 17.04 -1.70
C MET A 242 -5.88 16.10 -0.76
N MET A 243 -5.75 14.79 -0.97
CA MET A 243 -6.36 13.80 -0.08
C MET A 243 -5.81 13.89 1.34
N VAL A 244 -4.49 14.03 1.50
CA VAL A 244 -3.82 14.19 2.81
C VAL A 244 -4.39 15.40 3.56
N ARG A 245 -4.51 16.56 2.90
CA ARG A 245 -5.07 17.77 3.53
C ARG A 245 -6.53 17.60 3.96
N GLU A 246 -7.38 17.04 3.10
CA GLU A 246 -8.79 16.78 3.45
C GLU A 246 -8.90 15.74 4.58
N LEU A 247 -8.02 14.72 4.59
CA LEU A 247 -7.96 13.71 5.63
C LEU A 247 -7.57 14.32 6.99
N GLN A 248 -6.52 15.16 7.00
CA GLN A 248 -6.09 15.90 8.21
C GLN A 248 -7.22 16.80 8.73
N ALA A 249 -7.87 17.55 7.85
CA ALA A 249 -9.02 18.39 8.23
C ALA A 249 -10.22 17.58 8.74
N ALA A 250 -10.41 16.35 8.27
CA ALA A 250 -11.51 15.49 8.74
C ALA A 250 -11.25 14.83 10.10
N LEU A 251 -9.99 14.72 10.52
CA LEU A 251 -9.59 13.97 11.73
C LEU A 251 -9.16 14.87 12.90
N TYR A 252 -8.74 16.11 12.62
CA TYR A 252 -8.21 17.04 13.64
C TYR A 252 -9.02 18.35 13.74
N VAL A 253 -10.30 18.34 13.42
CA VAL A 253 -11.22 19.47 13.62
C VAL A 253 -11.66 19.59 15.08
#